data_002018a2643e51791a35fe2099751b9e
#
_entry.id   002018a2643e51791a35fe2099751b9e
#
_cell.length_a   1.000
_cell.length_b   1.000
_cell.length_c   1.000
_cell.angle_alpha   90.00
_cell.angle_beta   90.00
_cell.angle_gamma   90.00
#
_symmetry.space_group_name_H-M   'P 1'
#
loop_
_entity.id
_entity.type
_entity.pdbx_description
1 polymer ?
#
loop_
_entity_poly.entity_id
_entity_poly.type
_entity_poly.pdbx_seq_one_letter_code
_entity_poly.pdbx_strand_id
1 'polypeptide(L)'
;ASRIFTGNQKGIHEILNGEVERKLLVESQSFQIIGSDLIKNGLLGSAGIKPHVYALDHNLIEIKSYQDWWVCEKLLRRKRIVFRVIGDEKVGMGHIQRALTLAHEITDHEIIFVCEANSQIAIIKLEDFDYLLKVCKSDEIEDEIVALEPDLIINDVLDSSPNYIRKLRAKNISVINFEDLGEGADLANLTINELYDDPLISGEN
;
A
#
# COMPACT_ATOMS: atom_id res chain seq x y z
N ALA A 1 -27.30 -9.26 -15.93
CA ALA A 1 -26.79 -10.36 -15.10
C ALA A 1 -25.30 -10.46 -15.35
N SER A 2 -24.49 -10.40 -14.30
CA SER A 2 -23.03 -10.55 -14.39
C SER A 2 -22.70 -12.02 -14.71
N ARG A 3 -21.75 -12.25 -15.60
CA ARG A 3 -21.24 -13.58 -15.90
C ARG A 3 -20.12 -13.91 -14.92
N ILE A 4 -20.09 -15.16 -14.48
CA ILE A 4 -19.06 -15.65 -13.56
C ILE A 4 -18.18 -16.63 -14.32
N PHE A 5 -16.87 -16.44 -14.21
CA PHE A 5 -15.87 -17.26 -14.88
C PHE A 5 -14.94 -17.92 -13.86
N THR A 6 -14.39 -19.06 -14.22
CA THR A 6 -13.27 -19.68 -13.49
C THR A 6 -12.03 -19.67 -14.38
N GLY A 7 -10.87 -19.49 -13.78
CA GLY A 7 -9.61 -19.44 -14.51
C GLY A 7 -8.55 -20.36 -13.92
N ASN A 8 -7.74 -20.98 -14.79
CA ASN A 8 -6.53 -21.68 -14.45
C ASN A 8 -5.43 -21.31 -15.46
N GLN A 9 -4.21 -21.86 -15.31
CA GLN A 9 -3.09 -21.60 -16.23
C GLN A 9 -3.36 -21.99 -17.70
N LYS A 10 -4.47 -22.68 -17.99
CA LYS A 10 -4.85 -23.16 -19.34
C LYS A 10 -5.96 -22.36 -20.00
N GLY A 11 -6.58 -21.40 -19.29
CA GLY A 11 -7.63 -20.55 -19.84
C GLY A 11 -8.73 -20.18 -18.83
N ILE A 12 -9.66 -19.35 -19.28
CA ILE A 12 -10.80 -18.88 -18.51
C ILE A 12 -12.06 -19.48 -19.11
N HIS A 13 -12.91 -20.07 -18.28
CA HIS A 13 -14.16 -20.72 -18.68
C HIS A 13 -15.33 -20.11 -17.91
N GLU A 14 -16.48 -19.95 -18.60
CA GLU A 14 -17.72 -19.54 -17.97
C GLU A 14 -18.27 -20.68 -17.11
N ILE A 15 -18.66 -20.40 -15.86
CA ILE A 15 -19.25 -21.39 -14.97
C ILE A 15 -20.72 -21.53 -15.32
N LEU A 16 -21.08 -22.65 -15.94
CA LEU A 16 -22.44 -22.95 -16.28
C LEU A 16 -23.12 -23.89 -15.26
N ASN A 17 -22.39 -24.70 -14.51
CA ASN A 17 -22.90 -25.76 -13.66
C ASN A 17 -22.18 -25.98 -12.31
N GLY A 18 -21.81 -24.92 -11.61
CA GLY A 18 -21.49 -25.05 -10.20
C GLY A 18 -20.19 -25.78 -9.81
N GLU A 19 -19.29 -26.08 -10.74
CA GLU A 19 -17.95 -26.54 -10.43
C GLU A 19 -17.08 -25.37 -10.00
N VAL A 20 -16.64 -25.37 -8.73
CA VAL A 20 -15.84 -24.30 -8.16
C VAL A 20 -14.36 -24.66 -8.25
N GLU A 21 -13.67 -24.15 -9.23
CA GLU A 21 -12.21 -24.09 -9.23
C GLU A 21 -11.71 -22.83 -8.49
N ARG A 22 -10.44 -22.83 -8.06
CA ARG A 22 -9.83 -21.96 -7.04
C ARG A 22 -9.89 -20.45 -7.28
N LYS A 23 -10.31 -19.95 -8.42
CA LYS A 23 -10.37 -18.50 -8.70
C LYS A 23 -11.63 -18.17 -9.49
N LEU A 24 -12.53 -17.41 -8.88
CA LEU A 24 -13.73 -16.90 -9.54
C LEU A 24 -13.42 -15.53 -10.14
N LEU A 25 -13.83 -15.32 -11.38
CA LEU A 25 -13.74 -14.05 -12.08
C LEU A 25 -15.15 -13.55 -12.38
N VAL A 26 -15.38 -12.27 -12.12
CA VAL A 26 -16.65 -11.60 -12.42
C VAL A 26 -16.45 -10.68 -13.61
N GLU A 27 -17.35 -10.75 -14.60
CA GLU A 27 -17.31 -9.85 -15.75
C GLU A 27 -17.55 -8.41 -15.29
N SER A 28 -16.60 -7.53 -15.59
CA SER A 28 -16.76 -6.08 -15.49
C SER A 28 -17.08 -5.51 -16.86
N GLN A 29 -18.01 -4.55 -16.91
CA GLN A 29 -18.35 -3.83 -18.14
C GLN A 29 -17.55 -2.55 -18.32
N SER A 30 -16.45 -2.37 -17.58
CA SER A 30 -15.68 -1.13 -17.53
C SER A 30 -15.12 -0.74 -18.90
N PHE A 31 -14.69 -1.69 -19.70
CA PHE A 31 -14.31 -1.45 -21.11
C PHE A 31 -14.39 -2.71 -21.96
N GLN A 32 -14.58 -2.51 -23.25
CA GLN A 32 -14.53 -3.56 -24.24
C GLN A 32 -13.71 -3.07 -25.44
N ILE A 33 -12.80 -3.92 -25.95
CA ILE A 33 -12.05 -3.66 -27.17
C ILE A 33 -12.66 -4.50 -28.29
N ILE A 34 -13.17 -3.84 -29.30
CA ILE A 34 -13.90 -4.48 -30.40
C ILE A 34 -13.21 -4.16 -31.72
N GLY A 35 -12.91 -5.18 -32.52
CA GLY A 35 -12.36 -4.98 -33.85
C GLY A 35 -13.34 -4.22 -34.74
N SER A 36 -12.86 -3.22 -35.49
CA SER A 36 -13.70 -2.37 -36.36
C SER A 36 -14.51 -3.15 -37.38
N ASP A 37 -14.00 -4.30 -37.85
CA ASP A 37 -14.66 -5.14 -38.82
C ASP A 37 -15.92 -5.83 -38.26
N LEU A 38 -15.90 -6.18 -36.96
CA LEU A 38 -17.07 -6.72 -36.27
C LEU A 38 -18.20 -5.69 -36.17
N ILE A 39 -17.82 -4.43 -35.95
CA ILE A 39 -18.78 -3.32 -35.89
C ILE A 39 -19.37 -3.07 -37.28
N LYS A 40 -18.51 -2.94 -38.32
CA LYS A 40 -18.93 -2.66 -39.69
C LYS A 40 -19.84 -3.72 -40.26
N ASN A 41 -19.63 -4.98 -39.89
CA ASN A 41 -20.42 -6.11 -40.40
C ASN A 41 -21.65 -6.43 -39.53
N GLY A 42 -21.95 -5.64 -38.51
CA GLY A 42 -23.10 -5.86 -37.63
C GLY A 42 -23.04 -7.15 -36.82
N LEU A 43 -21.83 -7.67 -36.58
CA LEU A 43 -21.64 -8.97 -35.93
C LEU A 43 -21.56 -8.86 -34.39
N LEU A 44 -21.74 -7.67 -33.81
CA LEU A 44 -21.82 -7.46 -32.37
C LEU A 44 -22.98 -8.30 -31.78
N GLY A 45 -22.63 -9.21 -30.87
CA GLY A 45 -23.61 -10.10 -30.23
C GLY A 45 -23.97 -11.33 -31.03
N SER A 46 -23.34 -11.59 -32.19
CA SER A 46 -23.58 -12.78 -33.00
C SER A 46 -23.07 -14.04 -32.29
N ALA A 47 -23.87 -15.09 -32.31
CA ALA A 47 -23.49 -16.41 -31.81
C ALA A 47 -22.25 -16.92 -32.59
N GLY A 48 -21.17 -17.20 -31.87
CA GLY A 48 -19.92 -17.71 -32.46
C GLY A 48 -18.70 -16.85 -32.29
N ILE A 49 -18.84 -15.58 -31.87
CA ILE A 49 -17.69 -14.74 -31.48
C ILE A 49 -17.29 -15.12 -30.05
N LYS A 50 -16.12 -15.72 -29.91
CA LYS A 50 -15.53 -15.98 -28.58
C LYS A 50 -14.79 -14.74 -28.10
N PRO A 51 -15.24 -14.09 -27.01
CA PRO A 51 -14.52 -12.96 -26.46
C PRO A 51 -13.17 -13.43 -25.90
N HIS A 52 -12.13 -12.62 -26.08
CA HIS A 52 -10.89 -12.79 -25.36
C HIS A 52 -11.05 -12.10 -23.99
N VAL A 53 -10.93 -12.86 -22.90
CA VAL A 53 -11.10 -12.33 -21.55
C VAL A 53 -9.76 -11.86 -21.02
N TYR A 54 -9.69 -10.58 -20.64
CA TYR A 54 -8.54 -10.01 -19.96
C TYR A 54 -8.83 -9.96 -18.46
N ALA A 55 -8.08 -10.74 -17.68
CA ALA A 55 -8.22 -10.74 -16.23
C ALA A 55 -7.41 -9.58 -15.65
N LEU A 56 -8.04 -8.81 -14.76
CA LEU A 56 -7.39 -7.76 -14.00
C LEU A 56 -7.17 -8.25 -12.57
N ASP A 57 -6.02 -7.96 -12.02
CA ASP A 57 -5.66 -8.36 -10.66
C ASP A 57 -6.24 -7.43 -9.59
N HIS A 58 -6.88 -6.34 -10.00
CA HIS A 58 -7.46 -5.34 -9.11
C HIS A 58 -8.98 -5.21 -9.31
N ASN A 59 -9.67 -4.91 -8.22
CA ASN A 59 -11.08 -4.56 -8.28
C ASN A 59 -11.25 -3.25 -9.05
N LEU A 60 -11.96 -3.31 -10.18
CA LEU A 60 -12.37 -2.13 -10.91
C LEU A 60 -13.61 -1.53 -10.28
N ILE A 61 -13.60 -0.22 -10.09
CA ILE A 61 -14.80 0.53 -9.70
C ILE A 61 -15.38 1.14 -10.98
N GLU A 62 -16.61 0.76 -11.27
CA GLU A 62 -17.37 1.33 -12.39
C GLU A 62 -18.18 2.52 -11.87
N ILE A 63 -17.94 3.70 -12.42
CA ILE A 63 -18.63 4.92 -11.99
C ILE A 63 -20.02 4.97 -12.64
N LYS A 64 -21.05 4.66 -11.83
CA LYS A 64 -22.47 4.72 -12.23
C LYS A 64 -23.30 5.71 -11.41
N SER A 65 -22.74 6.16 -10.28
CA SER A 65 -23.39 7.08 -9.35
C SER A 65 -22.40 8.12 -8.81
N TYR A 66 -22.93 9.16 -8.16
CA TYR A 66 -22.08 10.12 -7.44
C TYR A 66 -21.28 9.46 -6.29
N GLN A 67 -21.84 8.41 -5.68
CA GLN A 67 -21.13 7.65 -4.64
C GLN A 67 -19.90 6.95 -5.22
N ASP A 68 -20.05 6.32 -6.39
CA ASP A 68 -18.89 5.67 -7.07
C ASP A 68 -17.84 6.71 -7.43
N TRP A 69 -18.25 7.89 -7.88
CA TRP A 69 -17.34 9.01 -8.15
C TRP A 69 -16.55 9.41 -6.91
N TRP A 70 -17.22 9.60 -5.76
CA TRP A 70 -16.53 9.95 -4.53
C TRP A 70 -15.55 8.88 -4.07
N VAL A 71 -15.92 7.60 -4.19
CA VAL A 71 -15.03 6.49 -3.88
C VAL A 71 -13.82 6.52 -4.80
N CYS A 72 -14.01 6.68 -6.11
CA CYS A 72 -12.91 6.78 -7.07
C CYS A 72 -11.99 7.98 -6.77
N GLU A 73 -12.56 9.14 -6.46
CA GLU A 73 -11.78 10.33 -6.11
C GLU A 73 -10.91 10.08 -4.87
N LYS A 74 -11.46 9.46 -3.83
CA LYS A 74 -10.72 9.08 -2.63
C LYS A 74 -9.58 8.09 -2.95
N LEU A 75 -9.85 7.07 -3.75
CA LEU A 75 -8.85 6.09 -4.15
C LEU A 75 -7.72 6.70 -4.98
N LEU A 76 -8.03 7.63 -5.89
CA LEU A 76 -7.03 8.33 -6.69
C LEU A 76 -6.14 9.27 -5.86
N ARG A 77 -6.65 9.76 -4.73
CA ARG A 77 -5.88 10.58 -3.76
C ARG A 77 -5.16 9.75 -2.71
N ARG A 78 -5.41 8.45 -2.68
CA ARG A 78 -4.81 7.55 -1.71
C ARG A 78 -3.30 7.54 -1.85
N LYS A 79 -2.62 7.72 -0.72
CA LYS A 79 -1.17 7.66 -0.61
C LYS A 79 -0.76 6.34 0.02
N ARG A 80 0.42 5.85 -0.35
CA ARG A 80 1.05 4.74 0.36
C ARG A 80 1.94 5.30 1.45
N ILE A 81 1.62 5.00 2.69
CA ILE A 81 2.33 5.46 3.87
C ILE A 81 2.96 4.26 4.54
N VAL A 82 4.27 4.27 4.65
CA VAL A 82 5.03 3.24 5.36
C VAL A 82 5.38 3.76 6.75
N PHE A 83 5.08 2.96 7.77
CA PHE A 83 5.56 3.15 9.12
C PHE A 83 6.71 2.19 9.37
N ARG A 84 7.92 2.71 9.53
CA ARG A 84 9.05 1.94 10.04
C ARG A 84 9.07 2.10 11.55
N VAL A 85 8.88 1.00 12.29
CA VAL A 85 8.79 1.02 13.75
C VAL A 85 9.73 0.01 14.38
N ILE A 86 10.11 0.29 15.62
CA ILE A 86 10.89 -0.59 16.47
C ILE A 86 10.11 -0.92 17.74
N GLY A 87 10.33 -2.10 18.30
CA GLY A 87 9.77 -2.49 19.59
C GLY A 87 10.37 -3.79 20.06
N ASP A 88 11.25 -3.67 21.03
CA ASP A 88 11.90 -4.79 21.71
C ASP A 88 11.90 -4.57 23.24
N GLU A 89 12.50 -5.47 23.98
CA GLU A 89 12.56 -5.37 25.45
C GLU A 89 13.31 -4.13 25.96
N LYS A 90 14.19 -3.54 25.16
CA LYS A 90 15.01 -2.37 25.53
C LYS A 90 14.30 -1.05 25.24
N VAL A 91 13.67 -0.97 24.09
CA VAL A 91 13.02 0.25 23.59
C VAL A 91 11.56 0.33 24.07
N GLY A 92 10.93 -0.81 24.32
CA GLY A 92 9.55 -0.87 24.80
C GLY A 92 8.53 -0.70 23.68
N MET A 93 7.32 -0.27 24.07
CA MET A 93 6.14 -0.19 23.18
C MET A 93 5.77 1.24 22.73
N GLY A 94 6.49 2.26 23.19
CA GLY A 94 6.12 3.66 22.92
C GLY A 94 6.01 3.98 21.44
N HIS A 95 6.99 3.58 20.65
CA HIS A 95 7.04 3.76 19.20
C HIS A 95 5.87 3.10 18.47
N ILE A 96 5.51 1.87 18.86
CA ILE A 96 4.41 1.13 18.26
C ILE A 96 3.07 1.79 18.59
N GLN A 97 2.87 2.20 19.86
CA GLN A 97 1.64 2.86 20.32
C GLN A 97 1.41 4.17 19.56
N ARG A 98 2.45 4.99 19.41
CA ARG A 98 2.39 6.25 18.66
C ARG A 98 2.07 5.99 17.19
N ALA A 99 2.78 5.07 16.56
CA ALA A 99 2.58 4.72 15.15
C ALA A 99 1.15 4.17 14.90
N LEU A 100 0.64 3.30 15.76
CA LEU A 100 -0.74 2.79 15.67
C LEU A 100 -1.77 3.91 15.85
N THR A 101 -1.55 4.82 16.80
CA THR A 101 -2.45 5.98 17.00
C THR A 101 -2.55 6.82 15.73
N LEU A 102 -1.39 7.13 15.12
CA LEU A 102 -1.36 7.88 13.85
C LEU A 102 -2.01 7.11 12.70
N ALA A 103 -1.71 5.81 12.59
CA ALA A 103 -2.25 4.99 11.51
C ALA A 103 -3.79 4.91 11.57
N HIS A 104 -4.38 4.86 12.77
CA HIS A 104 -5.82 4.86 12.96
C HIS A 104 -6.49 6.18 12.53
N GLU A 105 -5.78 7.31 12.59
CA GLU A 105 -6.31 8.62 12.18
C GLU A 105 -6.22 8.86 10.67
N ILE A 106 -5.38 8.11 9.95
CA ILE A 106 -5.14 8.32 8.52
C ILE A 106 -5.60 7.14 7.64
N THR A 107 -6.72 6.53 8.01
CA THR A 107 -7.29 5.33 7.35
C THR A 107 -7.69 5.52 5.88
N ASP A 108 -7.77 6.76 5.41
CA ASP A 108 -8.01 7.08 3.98
C ASP A 108 -6.84 6.64 3.07
N HIS A 109 -5.70 6.29 3.66
CA HIS A 109 -4.46 5.95 2.97
C HIS A 109 -4.13 4.45 3.05
N GLU A 110 -3.22 3.98 2.21
CA GLU A 110 -2.68 2.64 2.29
C GLU A 110 -1.56 2.61 3.34
N ILE A 111 -1.78 1.89 4.43
CA ILE A 111 -0.84 1.81 5.54
C ILE A 111 -0.09 0.49 5.50
N ILE A 112 1.23 0.58 5.56
CA ILE A 112 2.12 -0.60 5.63
C ILE A 112 3.08 -0.39 6.79
N PHE A 113 3.14 -1.36 7.70
CA PHE A 113 4.14 -1.38 8.75
C PHE A 113 5.37 -2.19 8.31
N VAL A 114 6.55 -1.70 8.64
CA VAL A 114 7.83 -2.36 8.38
C VAL A 114 8.61 -2.43 9.68
N CYS A 115 9.02 -3.63 10.05
CA CYS A 115 9.79 -3.89 11.26
C CYS A 115 11.03 -4.73 10.95
N GLU A 116 12.06 -4.56 11.74
CA GLU A 116 13.18 -5.52 11.76
C GLU A 116 12.76 -6.80 12.48
N ALA A 117 13.32 -7.94 12.06
CA ALA A 117 13.00 -9.26 12.62
C ALA A 117 13.30 -9.39 14.13
N ASN A 118 14.17 -8.54 14.66
CA ASN A 118 14.48 -8.47 16.10
C ASN A 118 13.46 -7.68 16.92
N SER A 119 12.55 -6.95 16.28
CA SER A 119 11.50 -6.14 16.93
C SER A 119 10.27 -7.00 17.30
N GLN A 120 10.47 -8.05 18.10
CA GLN A 120 9.45 -9.06 18.40
C GLN A 120 8.18 -8.49 19.04
N ILE A 121 8.32 -7.51 19.95
CA ILE A 121 7.17 -6.86 20.60
C ILE A 121 6.35 -6.07 19.57
N ALA A 122 7.02 -5.38 18.63
CA ALA A 122 6.34 -4.68 17.55
C ALA A 122 5.56 -5.64 16.65
N ILE A 123 6.20 -6.73 16.23
CA ILE A 123 5.60 -7.73 15.35
C ILE A 123 4.33 -8.32 15.99
N ILE A 124 4.44 -8.85 17.21
CA ILE A 124 3.31 -9.45 17.94
C ILE A 124 2.16 -8.45 18.08
N LYS A 125 2.49 -7.18 18.42
CA LYS A 125 1.46 -6.16 18.60
C LYS A 125 0.77 -5.76 17.30
N LEU A 126 1.50 -5.68 16.21
CA LEU A 126 0.97 -5.31 14.89
C LEU A 126 0.13 -6.43 14.26
N GLU A 127 0.41 -7.70 14.60
CA GLU A 127 -0.39 -8.86 14.15
C GLU A 127 -1.83 -8.84 14.72
N ASP A 128 -2.09 -8.08 15.81
CA ASP A 128 -3.44 -7.87 16.33
C ASP A 128 -4.34 -7.01 15.42
N PHE A 129 -3.76 -6.38 14.37
CA PHE A 129 -4.47 -5.44 13.49
C PHE A 129 -4.38 -5.85 12.02
N ASP A 130 -5.38 -5.45 11.24
CA ASP A 130 -5.49 -5.77 9.80
C ASP A 130 -4.61 -4.86 8.91
N TYR A 131 -3.44 -4.42 9.40
CA TYR A 131 -2.47 -3.69 8.57
C TYR A 131 -1.53 -4.66 7.85
N LEU A 132 -1.06 -4.24 6.67
CA LEU A 132 0.04 -4.95 6.02
C LEU A 132 1.29 -4.80 6.86
N LEU A 133 1.85 -5.93 7.30
CA LEU A 133 3.09 -6.00 8.06
C LEU A 133 4.17 -6.69 7.23
N LYS A 134 5.31 -6.01 7.07
CA LYS A 134 6.50 -6.55 6.45
C LYS A 134 7.62 -6.66 7.47
N VAL A 135 8.11 -7.86 7.69
CA VAL A 135 9.23 -8.14 8.59
C VAL A 135 10.47 -8.40 7.75
N CYS A 136 11.53 -7.63 7.98
CA CYS A 136 12.77 -7.66 7.20
C CYS A 136 13.99 -7.90 8.09
N LYS A 137 15.09 -8.31 7.48
CA LYS A 137 16.38 -8.26 8.16
C LYS A 137 16.90 -6.83 8.18
N SER A 138 17.75 -6.51 9.17
CA SER A 138 18.29 -5.16 9.36
C SER A 138 19.08 -4.64 8.15
N ASP A 139 19.77 -5.51 7.43
CA ASP A 139 20.53 -5.18 6.24
C ASP A 139 19.70 -5.03 4.96
N GLU A 140 18.49 -5.56 4.94
CA GLU A 140 17.57 -5.54 3.79
C GLU A 140 16.48 -4.46 3.93
N ILE A 141 16.22 -3.95 5.14
CA ILE A 141 15.02 -3.12 5.44
C ILE A 141 14.94 -1.83 4.61
N GLU A 142 16.06 -1.18 4.34
CA GLU A 142 16.07 0.05 3.56
C GLU A 142 15.69 -0.20 2.09
N ASP A 143 16.18 -1.28 1.50
CA ASP A 143 15.86 -1.66 0.12
C ASP A 143 14.42 -2.13 0.01
N GLU A 144 13.94 -2.85 1.00
CA GLU A 144 12.55 -3.29 1.09
C GLU A 144 11.57 -2.12 1.21
N ILE A 145 11.91 -1.09 2.00
CA ILE A 145 11.11 0.14 2.09
C ILE A 145 11.07 0.86 0.73
N VAL A 146 12.21 0.98 0.06
CA VAL A 146 12.27 1.60 -1.27
C VAL A 146 11.47 0.80 -2.30
N ALA A 147 11.51 -0.53 -2.23
CA ALA A 147 10.75 -1.41 -3.14
C ALA A 147 9.22 -1.33 -2.93
N LEU A 148 8.76 -0.88 -1.77
CA LEU A 148 7.34 -0.60 -1.54
C LEU A 148 6.85 0.67 -2.25
N GLU A 149 7.74 1.50 -2.77
CA GLU A 149 7.43 2.77 -3.45
C GLU A 149 6.46 3.66 -2.65
N PRO A 150 6.76 4.00 -1.38
CA PRO A 150 5.88 4.83 -0.59
C PRO A 150 5.88 6.29 -1.06
N ASP A 151 4.76 6.97 -0.89
CA ASP A 151 4.68 8.44 -1.01
C ASP A 151 5.28 9.13 0.23
N LEU A 152 5.10 8.49 1.38
CA LEU A 152 5.54 8.98 2.69
C LEU A 152 6.05 7.83 3.54
N ILE A 153 7.17 8.05 4.21
CA ILE A 153 7.62 7.19 5.30
C ILE A 153 7.60 7.95 6.62
N ILE A 154 7.14 7.26 7.65
CA ILE A 154 7.18 7.72 9.03
C ILE A 154 8.12 6.77 9.78
N ASN A 155 9.29 7.27 10.15
CA ASN A 155 10.27 6.53 10.94
C ASN A 155 10.04 6.82 12.41
N ASP A 156 9.84 5.78 13.18
CA ASP A 156 9.72 5.82 14.63
C ASP A 156 10.63 4.73 15.23
N VAL A 157 11.96 4.92 15.07
CA VAL A 157 12.98 3.88 15.25
C VAL A 157 14.22 4.31 16.01
N LEU A 158 14.34 5.45 16.62
CA LEU A 158 15.56 6.06 17.11
C LEU A 158 16.35 6.75 15.97
N ASP A 159 17.65 6.88 16.15
CA ASP A 159 18.52 7.66 15.26
C ASP A 159 18.55 7.11 13.83
N SER A 160 18.37 7.99 12.85
CA SER A 160 18.49 7.66 11.44
C SER A 160 19.84 8.06 10.86
N SER A 161 20.32 7.30 9.89
CA SER A 161 21.57 7.65 9.19
C SER A 161 21.32 8.64 8.05
N PRO A 162 22.25 9.55 7.77
CA PRO A 162 22.16 10.49 6.64
C PRO A 162 22.02 9.77 5.29
N ASN A 163 22.67 8.62 5.13
CA ASN A 163 22.63 7.86 3.88
C ASN A 163 21.24 7.29 3.62
N TYR A 164 20.60 6.77 4.66
CA TYR A 164 19.23 6.27 4.57
C TYR A 164 18.25 7.37 4.14
N ILE A 165 18.28 8.51 4.82
CA ILE A 165 17.37 9.63 4.48
C ILE A 165 17.64 10.15 3.07
N ARG A 166 18.90 10.31 2.65
CA ARG A 166 19.24 10.73 1.28
C ARG A 166 18.74 9.72 0.24
N LYS A 167 18.83 8.42 0.51
CA LYS A 167 18.33 7.35 -0.37
C LYS A 167 16.83 7.47 -0.60
N LEU A 168 16.05 7.69 0.46
CA LEU A 168 14.61 7.91 0.38
C LEU A 168 14.26 9.19 -0.41
N ARG A 169 14.91 10.31 -0.06
CA ARG A 169 14.70 11.61 -0.70
C ARG A 169 15.05 11.59 -2.20
N ALA A 170 16.10 10.86 -2.60
CA ALA A 170 16.47 10.67 -4.00
C ALA A 170 15.41 9.94 -4.83
N LYS A 171 14.50 9.22 -4.16
CA LYS A 171 13.33 8.57 -4.76
C LYS A 171 12.04 9.41 -4.66
N ASN A 172 12.13 10.67 -4.25
CA ASN A 172 11.01 11.57 -3.98
C ASN A 172 10.05 11.07 -2.88
N ILE A 173 10.54 10.23 -1.97
CA ILE A 173 9.78 9.77 -0.81
C ILE A 173 9.86 10.88 0.25
N SER A 174 8.71 11.32 0.76
CA SER A 174 8.65 12.23 1.89
C SER A 174 9.00 11.48 3.17
N VAL A 175 9.75 12.14 4.09
CA VAL A 175 10.26 11.50 5.31
C VAL A 175 9.84 12.30 6.53
N ILE A 176 9.20 11.64 7.49
CA ILE A 176 8.93 12.16 8.83
C ILE A 176 9.64 11.26 9.83
N ASN A 177 10.40 11.84 10.74
CA ASN A 177 11.07 11.12 11.81
C ASN A 177 10.47 11.52 13.16
N PHE A 178 10.29 10.53 14.05
CA PHE A 178 9.95 10.74 15.45
C PHE A 178 11.11 10.37 16.33
N GLU A 179 11.38 11.25 17.34
CA GLU A 179 12.40 11.04 18.36
C GLU A 179 13.80 10.70 17.78
N ASP A 180 14.14 11.34 16.66
CA ASP A 180 15.39 11.14 15.96
C ASP A 180 16.40 12.25 16.34
N LEU A 181 17.48 11.85 16.99
CA LEU A 181 18.62 12.72 17.35
C LEU A 181 19.86 12.39 16.51
N GLY A 182 19.72 11.51 15.52
CA GLY A 182 20.81 11.12 14.63
C GLY A 182 21.12 12.19 13.58
N GLU A 183 22.25 12.03 12.91
CA GLU A 183 22.69 12.95 11.83
C GLU A 183 21.73 12.96 10.62
N GLY A 184 20.81 12.00 10.52
CA GLY A 184 19.79 11.94 9.48
C GLY A 184 18.59 12.85 9.76
N ALA A 185 18.37 13.25 11.01
CA ALA A 185 17.21 14.03 11.43
C ALA A 185 17.05 15.34 10.63
N ASP A 186 18.15 16.09 10.42
CA ASP A 186 18.16 17.35 9.68
C ASP A 186 17.88 17.19 8.18
N LEU A 187 17.95 15.97 7.66
CA LEU A 187 17.72 15.66 6.25
C LEU A 187 16.28 15.19 5.97
N ALA A 188 15.50 14.92 7.01
CA ALA A 188 14.09 14.58 6.89
C ALA A 188 13.26 15.80 6.44
N ASN A 189 12.04 15.56 5.95
CA ASN A 189 11.11 16.65 5.66
C ASN A 189 10.56 17.27 6.96
N LEU A 190 10.43 16.45 8.00
CA LEU A 190 9.98 16.85 9.32
C LEU A 190 10.57 15.90 10.36
N THR A 191 11.08 16.44 11.46
CA THR A 191 11.48 15.67 12.64
C THR A 191 10.71 16.19 13.86
N ILE A 192 10.07 15.28 14.59
CA ILE A 192 9.23 15.59 15.75
C ILE A 192 9.86 14.94 16.98
N ASN A 193 10.38 15.76 17.89
CA ASN A 193 11.05 15.33 19.13
C ASN A 193 10.27 15.84 20.34
N GLU A 194 9.22 15.11 20.75
CA GLU A 194 8.34 15.52 21.86
C GLU A 194 8.97 15.33 23.24
N LEU A 195 9.93 14.42 23.37
CA LEU A 195 10.55 14.06 24.63
C LEU A 195 11.74 14.95 25.01
N TYR A 196 12.15 15.85 24.12
CA TYR A 196 13.33 16.67 24.31
C TYR A 196 12.98 18.15 24.32
N ASP A 197 13.04 18.77 25.51
CA ASP A 197 12.84 20.21 25.72
C ASP A 197 14.10 21.02 25.41
N ASP A 198 14.94 20.62 24.47
CA ASP A 198 16.13 21.37 24.14
C ASP A 198 15.81 22.43 23.06
N PRO A 199 15.88 23.74 23.42
CA PRO A 199 15.60 24.82 22.46
C PRO A 199 16.64 24.93 21.33
N LEU A 200 17.72 24.13 21.37
CA LEU A 200 18.73 24.07 20.31
C LEU A 200 18.35 23.12 19.17
N ILE A 201 17.28 22.34 19.34
CA ILE A 201 16.78 21.38 18.31
C ILE A 201 15.66 22.00 17.46
N SER A 202 15.32 23.27 17.67
CA SER A 202 14.39 23.98 16.79
C SER A 202 15.04 24.19 15.43
N GLY A 203 14.84 23.27 14.50
CA GLY A 203 15.14 23.50 13.10
C GLY A 203 14.42 24.76 12.62
N GLU A 204 15.12 25.66 11.97
CA GLU A 204 14.50 26.78 11.28
C GLU A 204 13.55 26.23 10.21
N ASN A 205 12.31 26.68 10.26
CA ASN A 205 11.24 26.38 9.28
C ASN A 205 11.56 26.94 7.89
#